data_495de713b7f9cde9ea33994028371164
#
_entry.id   495de713b7f9cde9ea33994028371164
#
_cell.length_a   1.000
_cell.length_b   1.000
_cell.length_c   1.000
_cell.angle_alpha   90.00
_cell.angle_beta   90.00
_cell.angle_gamma   90.00
#
_symmetry.space_group_name_H-M   'P 1'
#
loop_
_entity.id
_entity.type
_entity.pdbx_description
1 polymer ?
#
loop_
_entity_poly.entity_id
_entity_poly.type
_entity_poly.pdbx_seq_one_letter_code
_entity_poly.pdbx_strand_id
1 'polypeptide(L)'
;MKLGIVGLPNVGKSTLFNSLTKAGAESANYPFCTIDPNVGVVTVPDERLKLLGDFYHSKKVTPAVIEFVDIAGLVKGASKGEGLGNQFLANIREVDAIVHVVRCFEDSNVIHVDGSIDPIRDIETINLELIFSDLEILERRIAKVTKTARMDKEAAKELDFLQKVKTHLEDGKMAITMEMENEDEEAWMSTYNLLTWKLSLIHISEPTR
;
A
#
# COMPACT_ATOMS: atom_id res chain seq x y z
N MET A 1 -6.56 11.07 -1.56
CA MET A 1 -6.17 9.64 -1.55
C MET A 1 -4.69 9.58 -1.86
N LYS A 2 -3.92 8.89 -1.03
CA LYS A 2 -2.47 8.79 -1.12
C LYS A 2 -2.10 7.34 -1.49
N LEU A 3 -1.39 7.13 -2.60
CA LEU A 3 -0.99 5.82 -3.11
C LEU A 3 0.52 5.65 -3.02
N GLY A 4 0.98 4.55 -2.41
CA GLY A 4 2.40 4.21 -2.34
C GLY A 4 2.81 3.28 -3.48
N ILE A 5 3.79 3.68 -4.28
CA ILE A 5 4.38 2.82 -5.30
C ILE A 5 5.44 1.96 -4.65
N VAL A 6 5.24 0.63 -4.66
CA VAL A 6 6.12 -0.34 -4.05
C VAL A 6 6.57 -1.39 -5.06
N GLY A 7 7.65 -2.08 -4.77
CA GLY A 7 8.18 -3.17 -5.60
C GLY A 7 9.66 -3.39 -5.34
N LEU A 8 10.22 -4.45 -5.87
CA LEU A 8 11.64 -4.75 -5.79
C LEU A 8 12.49 -3.68 -6.49
N PRO A 9 13.80 -3.60 -6.22
CA PRO A 9 14.70 -2.73 -7.00
C PRO A 9 14.67 -3.07 -8.50
N ASN A 10 14.82 -2.04 -9.34
CA ASN A 10 14.91 -2.16 -10.81
C ASN A 10 13.69 -2.75 -11.53
N VAL A 11 12.50 -2.64 -10.94
CA VAL A 11 11.24 -3.10 -11.57
C VAL A 11 10.50 -2.00 -12.35
N GLY A 12 10.99 -0.74 -12.35
CA GLY A 12 10.38 0.36 -13.08
C GLY A 12 9.54 1.34 -12.23
N LYS A 13 9.61 1.28 -10.88
CA LYS A 13 8.84 2.16 -9.98
C LYS A 13 8.99 3.65 -10.30
N SER A 14 10.24 4.14 -10.31
CA SER A 14 10.51 5.56 -10.57
C SER A 14 10.17 5.97 -11.99
N THR A 15 10.23 5.04 -12.96
CA THR A 15 9.78 5.25 -14.33
C THR A 15 8.26 5.47 -14.36
N LEU A 16 7.50 4.60 -13.68
CA LEU A 16 6.05 4.75 -13.54
C LEU A 16 5.69 6.06 -12.84
N PHE A 17 6.33 6.34 -11.69
CA PHE A 17 6.13 7.57 -10.94
C PHE A 17 6.37 8.81 -11.81
N ASN A 18 7.50 8.87 -12.50
CA ASN A 18 7.85 9.99 -13.38
C ASN A 18 6.88 10.13 -14.56
N SER A 19 6.40 9.03 -15.12
CA SER A 19 5.42 9.05 -16.22
C SER A 19 4.08 9.61 -15.76
N LEU A 20 3.61 9.21 -14.58
CA LEU A 20 2.36 9.68 -14.00
C LEU A 20 2.43 11.15 -13.60
N THR A 21 3.53 11.56 -12.95
CA THR A 21 3.68 12.92 -12.40
C THR A 21 4.06 13.95 -13.46
N LYS A 22 4.82 13.58 -14.51
CA LYS A 22 5.10 14.47 -15.63
C LYS A 22 3.86 14.76 -16.48
N ALA A 23 2.98 13.78 -16.65
CA ALA A 23 1.69 13.99 -17.32
C ALA A 23 0.75 14.91 -16.50
N GLY A 24 0.96 15.01 -15.18
CA GLY A 24 0.19 15.87 -14.27
C GLY A 24 0.82 17.23 -13.97
N ALA A 25 1.80 17.70 -14.74
CA ALA A 25 2.51 18.97 -14.49
C ALA A 25 1.62 20.23 -14.41
N GLU A 26 0.36 20.17 -14.87
CA GLU A 26 -0.64 21.23 -14.64
C GLU A 26 -1.17 21.27 -13.19
N SER A 27 -0.86 20.26 -12.36
CA SER A 27 -1.33 20.16 -10.98
C SER A 27 -0.57 21.04 -9.97
N ALA A 28 0.51 21.71 -10.38
CA ALA A 28 1.35 22.58 -9.54
C ALA A 28 0.61 23.77 -8.89
N ASN A 29 -0.66 24.02 -9.27
CA ASN A 29 -1.48 25.12 -8.76
C ASN A 29 -2.45 24.72 -7.64
N TYR A 30 -2.35 23.51 -7.08
CA TYR A 30 -3.19 23.12 -5.94
C TYR A 30 -2.62 23.65 -4.63
N PRO A 31 -3.40 24.39 -3.81
CA PRO A 31 -2.92 25.17 -2.67
C PRO A 31 -2.45 24.36 -1.45
N PHE A 32 -2.37 23.04 -1.51
CA PHE A 32 -1.96 22.16 -0.39
C PHE A 32 -0.94 21.08 -0.79
N CYS A 33 -0.28 21.20 -1.96
CA CYS A 33 0.76 20.25 -2.34
C CYS A 33 2.07 20.60 -1.63
N THR A 34 2.52 19.70 -0.75
CA THR A 34 3.89 19.71 -0.21
C THR A 34 4.85 19.41 -1.37
N ILE A 35 5.88 20.25 -1.53
CA ILE A 35 6.97 19.99 -2.51
C ILE A 35 7.92 18.98 -1.86
N ASP A 36 7.54 17.70 -1.89
CA ASP A 36 8.41 16.59 -1.53
C ASP A 36 8.88 15.92 -2.84
N PRO A 37 10.19 15.70 -3.05
CA PRO A 37 10.69 15.13 -4.30
C PRO A 37 10.17 13.73 -4.61
N ASN A 38 9.62 13.04 -3.62
CA ASN A 38 9.07 11.69 -3.74
C ASN A 38 7.54 11.66 -3.78
N VAL A 39 6.86 12.83 -3.82
CA VAL A 39 5.40 12.93 -3.87
C VAL A 39 4.98 13.64 -5.15
N GLY A 40 4.14 12.98 -5.92
CA GLY A 40 3.56 13.53 -7.14
C GLY A 40 2.05 13.58 -7.07
N VAL A 41 1.43 14.69 -7.49
CA VAL A 41 -0.02 14.86 -7.50
C VAL A 41 -0.53 14.73 -8.93
N VAL A 42 -1.52 13.87 -9.12
CA VAL A 42 -2.15 13.61 -10.43
C VAL A 42 -3.64 13.90 -10.34
N THR A 43 -4.12 14.69 -11.27
CA THR A 43 -5.56 14.98 -11.41
C THR A 43 -6.27 13.78 -12.01
N VAL A 44 -7.40 13.38 -11.42
CA VAL A 44 -8.24 12.32 -11.98
C VAL A 44 -9.08 12.93 -13.13
N PRO A 45 -8.88 12.47 -14.37
CA PRO A 45 -9.68 12.95 -15.50
C PRO A 45 -11.12 12.43 -15.37
N ASP A 46 -12.09 13.35 -15.42
CA ASP A 46 -13.51 13.00 -15.39
C ASP A 46 -14.30 13.97 -16.29
N GLU A 47 -14.73 13.48 -17.44
CA GLU A 47 -15.50 14.27 -18.43
C GLU A 47 -16.84 14.78 -17.87
N ARG A 48 -17.41 14.07 -16.88
CA ARG A 48 -18.67 14.48 -16.25
C ARG A 48 -18.54 15.80 -15.50
N LEU A 49 -17.35 16.09 -14.95
CA LEU A 49 -17.09 17.36 -14.26
C LEU A 49 -17.24 18.56 -15.18
N LYS A 50 -16.76 18.45 -16.42
CA LYS A 50 -16.89 19.51 -17.41
C LYS A 50 -18.36 19.73 -17.77
N LEU A 51 -19.09 18.65 -18.06
CA LEU A 51 -20.53 18.72 -18.39
C LEU A 51 -21.35 19.34 -17.25
N LEU A 52 -21.09 18.94 -16.01
CA LEU A 52 -21.76 19.49 -14.83
C LEU A 52 -21.39 20.95 -14.60
N GLY A 53 -20.12 21.30 -14.77
CA GLY A 53 -19.63 22.66 -14.65
C GLY A 53 -20.32 23.62 -15.64
N ASP A 54 -20.44 23.19 -16.89
CA ASP A 54 -21.10 23.95 -17.96
C ASP A 54 -22.61 24.05 -17.69
N PHE A 55 -23.26 22.95 -17.31
CA PHE A 55 -24.71 22.91 -17.04
C PHE A 55 -25.11 23.83 -15.88
N TYR A 56 -24.35 23.82 -14.78
CA TYR A 56 -24.64 24.66 -13.60
C TYR A 56 -23.96 26.04 -13.65
N HIS A 57 -23.27 26.38 -14.73
CA HIS A 57 -22.50 27.64 -14.86
C HIS A 57 -21.56 27.87 -13.65
N SER A 58 -20.85 26.80 -13.27
CA SER A 58 -20.02 26.79 -12.06
C SER A 58 -18.83 27.75 -12.23
N LYS A 59 -18.62 28.63 -11.24
CA LYS A 59 -17.48 29.57 -11.25
C LYS A 59 -16.13 28.85 -11.11
N LYS A 60 -16.11 27.67 -10.53
CA LYS A 60 -14.92 26.86 -10.33
C LYS A 60 -15.29 25.37 -10.35
N VAL A 61 -14.56 24.61 -11.15
CA VAL A 61 -14.64 23.15 -11.19
C VAL A 61 -13.33 22.60 -10.63
N THR A 62 -13.41 21.76 -9.61
CA THR A 62 -12.22 21.20 -8.93
C THR A 62 -12.27 19.69 -9.09
N PRO A 63 -11.37 19.09 -9.89
CA PRO A 63 -11.28 17.64 -10.02
C PRO A 63 -10.73 16.97 -8.75
N ALA A 64 -10.98 15.67 -8.60
CA ALA A 64 -10.32 14.87 -7.61
C ALA A 64 -8.82 14.73 -7.94
N VAL A 65 -8.00 14.57 -6.92
CA VAL A 65 -6.56 14.36 -7.07
C VAL A 65 -6.12 13.10 -6.32
N ILE A 66 -5.09 12.45 -6.86
CA ILE A 66 -4.40 11.33 -6.23
C ILE A 66 -2.95 11.76 -6.00
N GLU A 67 -2.47 11.53 -4.79
CA GLU A 67 -1.06 11.69 -4.45
C GLU A 67 -0.35 10.36 -4.63
N PHE A 68 0.68 10.31 -5.46
CA PHE A 68 1.57 9.16 -5.59
C PHE A 68 2.85 9.41 -4.79
N VAL A 69 3.28 8.40 -4.05
CA VAL A 69 4.53 8.43 -3.30
C VAL A 69 5.45 7.35 -3.86
N ASP A 70 6.63 7.75 -4.35
CA ASP A 70 7.67 6.79 -4.74
C ASP A 70 8.36 6.27 -3.46
N ILE A 71 7.98 5.07 -3.04
CA ILE A 71 8.54 4.41 -1.88
C ILE A 71 9.76 3.62 -2.35
N ALA A 72 10.92 3.86 -1.71
CA ALA A 72 12.17 3.14 -2.03
C ALA A 72 11.95 1.62 -2.07
N GLY A 73 12.63 0.94 -3.00
CA GLY A 73 12.43 -0.49 -3.23
C GLY A 73 12.67 -1.33 -1.98
N LEU A 74 11.79 -2.30 -1.75
CA LEU A 74 11.93 -3.29 -0.69
C LEU A 74 13.14 -4.18 -0.98
N VAL A 75 13.96 -4.40 0.05
CA VAL A 75 14.98 -5.44 0.05
C VAL A 75 14.50 -6.56 0.98
N LYS A 76 14.71 -7.80 0.58
CA LYS A 76 14.39 -8.99 1.38
C LYS A 76 14.99 -8.85 2.79
N GLY A 77 14.18 -9.12 3.83
CA GLY A 77 14.58 -8.94 5.23
C GLY A 77 14.23 -7.58 5.84
N ALA A 78 13.43 -6.77 5.16
CA ALA A 78 12.99 -5.46 5.65
C ALA A 78 12.25 -5.53 7.00
N SER A 79 11.49 -6.60 7.22
CA SER A 79 10.75 -6.85 8.46
C SER A 79 11.65 -7.21 9.65
N LYS A 80 12.88 -7.65 9.41
CA LYS A 80 13.83 -8.03 10.48
C LYS A 80 14.54 -6.83 11.14
N GLY A 81 14.15 -5.61 10.80
CA GLY A 81 14.46 -4.43 11.61
C GLY A 81 15.82 -3.77 11.35
N GLU A 82 16.51 -4.08 10.28
CA GLU A 82 17.76 -3.40 9.95
C GLU A 82 17.56 -2.23 8.97
N GLY A 83 17.69 -1.01 9.47
CA GLY A 83 17.89 0.23 8.69
C GLY A 83 16.73 0.62 7.75
N LEU A 84 16.98 0.53 6.44
CA LEU A 84 16.06 1.00 5.37
C LEU A 84 14.73 0.24 5.31
N GLY A 85 14.67 -1.01 5.79
CA GLY A 85 13.45 -1.81 5.79
C GLY A 85 12.36 -1.24 6.69
N ASN A 86 12.70 -0.80 7.89
CA ASN A 86 11.75 -0.17 8.81
C ASN A 86 11.18 1.13 8.24
N GLN A 87 12.00 1.92 7.55
CA GLN A 87 11.56 3.16 6.91
C GLN A 87 10.60 2.86 5.75
N PHE A 88 10.88 1.83 4.96
CA PHE A 88 9.99 1.36 3.90
C PHE A 88 8.60 0.98 4.45
N LEU A 89 8.56 0.15 5.48
CA LEU A 89 7.30 -0.27 6.11
C LEU A 89 6.55 0.91 6.75
N ALA A 90 7.27 1.86 7.36
CA ALA A 90 6.68 3.09 7.89
C ALA A 90 6.03 3.93 6.78
N ASN A 91 6.69 4.10 5.64
CA ASN A 91 6.14 4.84 4.51
C ASN A 91 4.87 4.18 3.94
N ILE A 92 4.81 2.84 3.90
CA ILE A 92 3.59 2.12 3.48
C ILE A 92 2.45 2.33 4.49
N ARG A 93 2.74 2.50 5.79
CA ARG A 93 1.69 2.77 6.78
C ARG A 93 0.99 4.11 6.57
N GLU A 94 1.67 5.10 6.01
CA GLU A 94 1.17 6.45 5.79
C GLU A 94 0.31 6.61 4.53
N VAL A 95 0.26 5.61 3.66
CA VAL A 95 -0.54 5.66 2.43
C VAL A 95 -1.87 4.92 2.57
N ASP A 96 -2.87 5.32 1.78
CA ASP A 96 -4.20 4.72 1.81
C ASP A 96 -4.25 3.38 1.09
N ALA A 97 -3.47 3.23 0.00
CA ALA A 97 -3.40 2.02 -0.80
C ALA A 97 -2.01 1.85 -1.43
N ILE A 98 -1.73 0.67 -1.94
CA ILE A 98 -0.45 0.26 -2.50
C ILE A 98 -0.59 0.05 -4.01
N VAL A 99 0.36 0.57 -4.79
CA VAL A 99 0.57 0.21 -6.20
C VAL A 99 1.82 -0.66 -6.26
N HIS A 100 1.63 -1.95 -6.39
CA HIS A 100 2.70 -2.93 -6.44
C HIS A 100 3.20 -3.10 -7.87
N VAL A 101 4.40 -2.59 -8.17
CA VAL A 101 5.03 -2.68 -9.49
C VAL A 101 5.83 -3.96 -9.59
N VAL A 102 5.47 -4.79 -10.56
CA VAL A 102 6.06 -6.12 -10.78
C VAL A 102 6.69 -6.18 -12.17
N ARG A 103 7.95 -6.61 -12.23
CA ARG A 103 8.66 -6.73 -13.49
C ARG A 103 8.27 -8.01 -14.22
N CYS A 104 7.70 -7.87 -15.42
CA CYS A 104 7.32 -8.97 -16.29
C CYS A 104 8.06 -8.96 -17.63
N PHE A 105 9.15 -8.18 -17.77
CA PHE A 105 9.93 -8.08 -19.01
C PHE A 105 11.38 -8.53 -18.82
N GLU A 106 11.97 -9.03 -19.88
CA GLU A 106 13.38 -9.38 -19.95
C GLU A 106 14.19 -8.23 -20.57
N ASP A 107 15.25 -7.82 -19.90
CA ASP A 107 16.25 -6.87 -20.41
C ASP A 107 17.60 -7.19 -19.76
N SER A 108 18.58 -7.55 -20.59
CA SER A 108 19.92 -7.91 -20.15
C SER A 108 20.71 -6.74 -19.54
N ASN A 109 20.32 -5.49 -19.83
CA ASN A 109 20.95 -4.29 -19.29
C ASN A 109 20.42 -3.91 -17.90
N VAL A 110 19.29 -4.50 -17.47
CA VAL A 110 18.66 -4.22 -16.18
C VAL A 110 18.78 -5.45 -15.29
N ILE A 111 19.67 -5.35 -14.29
CA ILE A 111 19.93 -6.46 -13.36
C ILE A 111 18.73 -6.65 -12.44
N HIS A 112 18.25 -7.92 -12.33
CA HIS A 112 17.25 -8.31 -11.32
C HIS A 112 17.94 -8.68 -10.00
N VAL A 113 17.35 -8.32 -8.86
CA VAL A 113 17.93 -8.54 -7.52
C VAL A 113 18.19 -10.02 -7.25
N ASP A 114 17.25 -10.90 -7.66
CA ASP A 114 17.37 -12.35 -7.48
C ASP A 114 18.00 -13.08 -8.70
N GLY A 115 18.57 -12.33 -9.65
CA GLY A 115 19.26 -12.89 -10.82
C GLY A 115 18.35 -13.48 -11.90
N SER A 116 17.08 -13.69 -11.65
CA SER A 116 16.08 -14.18 -12.61
C SER A 116 14.76 -13.44 -12.44
N ILE A 117 14.00 -13.33 -13.54
CA ILE A 117 12.67 -12.71 -13.54
C ILE A 117 11.66 -13.79 -13.20
N ASP A 118 10.93 -13.57 -12.11
CA ASP A 118 9.83 -14.42 -11.67
C ASP A 118 8.80 -13.53 -10.96
N PRO A 119 7.78 -13.06 -11.70
CA PRO A 119 6.81 -12.11 -11.18
C PRO A 119 6.02 -12.64 -9.96
N ILE A 120 5.73 -13.94 -9.92
CA ILE A 120 4.98 -14.54 -8.82
C ILE A 120 5.82 -14.54 -7.55
N ARG A 121 7.07 -15.03 -7.63
CA ARG A 121 8.02 -14.98 -6.51
C ARG A 121 8.23 -13.55 -6.01
N ASP A 122 8.32 -12.59 -6.91
CA ASP A 122 8.56 -11.19 -6.54
C ASP A 122 7.36 -10.59 -5.79
N ILE A 123 6.13 -10.93 -6.20
CA ILE A 123 4.89 -10.58 -5.48
C ILE A 123 4.88 -11.23 -4.09
N GLU A 124 5.14 -12.53 -4.02
CA GLU A 124 5.16 -13.28 -2.76
C GLU A 124 6.21 -12.72 -1.79
N THR A 125 7.38 -12.34 -2.28
CA THR A 125 8.44 -11.73 -1.47
C THR A 125 7.95 -10.46 -0.77
N ILE A 126 7.30 -9.56 -1.50
CA ILE A 126 6.74 -8.32 -0.92
C ILE A 126 5.62 -8.64 0.06
N ASN A 127 4.70 -9.53 -0.33
CA ASN A 127 3.57 -9.92 0.54
C ASN A 127 4.06 -10.51 1.87
N LEU A 128 5.07 -11.36 1.84
CA LEU A 128 5.65 -11.95 3.06
C LEU A 128 6.28 -10.89 3.98
N GLU A 129 6.97 -9.90 3.44
CA GLU A 129 7.54 -8.82 4.26
C GLU A 129 6.43 -7.97 4.93
N LEU A 130 5.32 -7.71 4.22
CA LEU A 130 4.15 -7.03 4.81
C LEU A 130 3.50 -7.88 5.90
N ILE A 131 3.33 -9.20 5.65
CA ILE A 131 2.78 -10.16 6.62
C ILE A 131 3.64 -10.21 7.88
N PHE A 132 4.96 -10.34 7.77
CA PHE A 132 5.84 -10.38 8.93
C PHE A 132 5.75 -9.11 9.77
N SER A 133 5.69 -7.94 9.12
CA SER A 133 5.50 -6.67 9.80
C SER A 133 4.16 -6.61 10.56
N ASP A 134 3.09 -7.16 9.99
CA ASP A 134 1.78 -7.17 10.61
C ASP A 134 1.69 -8.19 11.75
N LEU A 135 2.33 -9.34 11.62
CA LEU A 135 2.43 -10.34 12.70
C LEU A 135 3.06 -9.74 13.96
N GLU A 136 4.11 -8.92 13.84
CA GLU A 136 4.72 -8.25 14.98
C GLU A 136 3.74 -7.28 15.70
N ILE A 137 2.87 -6.61 14.92
CA ILE A 137 1.86 -5.71 15.50
C ILE A 137 0.80 -6.52 16.23
N LEU A 138 0.32 -7.59 15.59
CA LEU A 138 -0.70 -8.46 16.16
C LEU A 138 -0.20 -9.09 17.45
N GLU A 139 1.03 -9.59 17.51
CA GLU A 139 1.62 -10.19 18.70
C GLU A 139 1.67 -9.20 19.88
N ARG A 140 2.08 -7.96 19.61
CA ARG A 140 2.08 -6.89 20.63
C ARG A 140 0.66 -6.57 21.10
N ARG A 141 -0.33 -6.53 20.20
CA ARG A 141 -1.73 -6.28 20.54
C ARG A 141 -2.33 -7.46 21.31
N ILE A 142 -2.11 -8.69 20.88
CA ILE A 142 -2.55 -9.91 21.57
C ILE A 142 -2.02 -9.92 23.00
N ALA A 143 -0.73 -9.66 23.22
CA ALA A 143 -0.13 -9.60 24.54
C ALA A 143 -0.77 -8.53 25.44
N LYS A 144 -1.23 -7.42 24.86
CA LYS A 144 -1.96 -6.36 25.59
C LYS A 144 -3.39 -6.79 25.93
N VAL A 145 -4.15 -7.26 24.93
CA VAL A 145 -5.56 -7.62 25.07
C VAL A 145 -5.75 -8.83 25.98
N THR A 146 -4.83 -9.79 25.97
CA THR A 146 -4.86 -10.98 26.86
C THR A 146 -4.94 -10.61 28.35
N LYS A 147 -4.36 -9.45 28.75
CA LYS A 147 -4.39 -9.00 30.15
C LYS A 147 -5.79 -8.53 30.56
N THR A 148 -6.55 -7.93 29.64
CA THR A 148 -7.91 -7.41 29.88
C THR A 148 -8.99 -8.43 29.60
N ALA A 149 -8.77 -9.38 28.69
CA ALA A 149 -9.72 -10.41 28.26
C ALA A 149 -10.23 -11.31 29.41
N ARG A 150 -9.48 -11.39 30.53
CA ARG A 150 -9.90 -12.15 31.70
C ARG A 150 -11.05 -11.51 32.49
N MET A 151 -11.26 -10.21 32.35
CA MET A 151 -12.21 -9.40 33.11
C MET A 151 -13.28 -8.74 32.21
N ASP A 152 -13.02 -8.69 30.91
CA ASP A 152 -13.87 -8.02 29.92
C ASP A 152 -14.25 -8.98 28.79
N LYS A 153 -15.57 -9.19 28.61
CA LYS A 153 -16.09 -10.08 27.56
C LYS A 153 -15.83 -9.56 26.14
N GLU A 154 -15.86 -8.24 25.93
CA GLU A 154 -15.56 -7.66 24.63
C GLU A 154 -14.06 -7.82 24.29
N ALA A 155 -13.19 -7.61 25.25
CA ALA A 155 -11.76 -7.91 25.08
C ALA A 155 -11.49 -9.40 24.81
N ALA A 156 -12.30 -10.32 25.37
CA ALA A 156 -12.19 -11.73 25.06
C ALA A 156 -12.57 -12.06 23.62
N LYS A 157 -13.65 -11.44 23.08
CA LYS A 157 -14.03 -11.59 21.67
C LYS A 157 -12.97 -10.99 20.73
N GLU A 158 -12.44 -9.81 21.07
CA GLU A 158 -11.35 -9.19 20.29
C GLU A 158 -10.11 -10.11 20.29
N LEU A 159 -9.79 -10.75 21.40
CA LEU A 159 -8.66 -11.68 21.48
C LEU A 159 -8.85 -12.90 20.54
N ASP A 160 -10.04 -13.47 20.52
CA ASP A 160 -10.36 -14.59 19.62
C ASP A 160 -10.25 -14.17 18.16
N PHE A 161 -10.73 -12.97 17.82
CA PHE A 161 -10.59 -12.41 16.48
C PHE A 161 -9.12 -12.14 16.10
N LEU A 162 -8.33 -11.55 17.00
CA LEU A 162 -6.89 -11.33 16.78
C LEU A 162 -6.14 -12.64 16.50
N GLN A 163 -6.53 -13.74 17.16
CA GLN A 163 -5.94 -15.06 16.90
C GLN A 163 -6.35 -15.61 15.53
N LYS A 164 -7.61 -15.42 15.10
CA LYS A 164 -8.04 -15.76 13.73
C LYS A 164 -7.22 -14.98 12.68
N VAL A 165 -7.06 -13.67 12.84
CA VAL A 165 -6.26 -12.84 11.95
C VAL A 165 -4.80 -13.29 11.91
N LYS A 166 -4.20 -13.57 13.09
CA LYS A 166 -2.83 -14.07 13.19
C LYS A 166 -2.66 -15.38 12.41
N THR A 167 -3.54 -16.36 12.61
CA THR A 167 -3.49 -17.64 11.90
C THR A 167 -3.63 -17.45 10.39
N HIS A 168 -4.52 -16.57 9.94
CA HIS A 168 -4.69 -16.26 8.52
C HIS A 168 -3.41 -15.70 7.87
N LEU A 169 -2.70 -14.82 8.58
CA LEU A 169 -1.41 -14.28 8.13
C LEU A 169 -0.29 -15.34 8.19
N GLU A 170 -0.25 -16.18 9.22
CA GLU A 170 0.72 -17.28 9.34
C GLU A 170 0.57 -18.31 8.22
N ASP A 171 -0.65 -18.49 7.68
CA ASP A 171 -0.92 -19.26 6.46
C ASP A 171 -0.42 -18.59 5.17
N GLY A 172 0.22 -17.42 5.25
CA GLY A 172 0.71 -16.66 4.09
C GLY A 172 -0.36 -15.88 3.33
N LYS A 173 -1.55 -15.71 3.91
CA LYS A 173 -2.67 -15.00 3.27
C LYS A 173 -2.70 -13.54 3.74
N MET A 174 -2.99 -12.63 2.81
CA MET A 174 -3.14 -11.19 3.11
C MET A 174 -4.42 -10.95 3.93
N ALA A 175 -4.39 -10.06 4.92
CA ALA A 175 -5.55 -9.75 5.76
C ALA A 175 -6.79 -9.33 4.95
N ILE A 176 -6.61 -8.63 3.82
CA ILE A 176 -7.69 -8.19 2.94
C ILE A 176 -8.49 -9.34 2.31
N THR A 177 -7.94 -10.56 2.31
CA THR A 177 -8.64 -11.75 1.81
C THR A 177 -9.47 -12.46 2.89
N MET A 178 -9.48 -11.92 4.11
CA MET A 178 -10.24 -12.48 5.21
C MET A 178 -11.69 -12.01 5.15
N GLU A 179 -12.63 -12.94 5.28
CA GLU A 179 -14.05 -12.62 5.40
C GLU A 179 -14.37 -12.23 6.85
N MET A 180 -15.09 -11.12 7.04
CA MET A 180 -15.55 -10.66 8.33
C MET A 180 -16.95 -11.24 8.63
N GLU A 181 -17.15 -11.75 9.84
CA GLU A 181 -18.41 -12.38 10.23
C GLU A 181 -19.44 -11.36 10.75
N ASN A 182 -18.97 -10.19 11.20
CA ASN A 182 -19.83 -9.17 11.82
C ASN A 182 -19.16 -7.78 11.80
N GLU A 183 -19.96 -6.75 12.13
CA GLU A 183 -19.52 -5.35 12.16
C GLU A 183 -18.43 -5.05 13.20
N ASP A 184 -18.40 -5.81 14.32
CA ASP A 184 -17.37 -5.65 15.34
C ASP A 184 -15.98 -6.06 14.80
N GLU A 185 -15.91 -7.14 14.03
CA GLU A 185 -14.67 -7.60 13.39
C GLU A 185 -14.15 -6.58 12.37
N GLU A 186 -15.03 -5.97 11.55
CA GLU A 186 -14.66 -4.89 10.63
C GLU A 186 -14.13 -3.66 11.39
N ALA A 187 -14.82 -3.28 12.47
CA ALA A 187 -14.42 -2.15 13.30
C ALA A 187 -13.04 -2.40 13.94
N TRP A 188 -12.79 -3.58 14.50
CA TRP A 188 -11.49 -3.93 15.06
C TRP A 188 -10.39 -3.95 13.99
N MET A 189 -10.63 -4.59 12.83
CA MET A 189 -9.67 -4.67 11.73
C MET A 189 -9.23 -3.29 11.29
N SER A 190 -10.15 -2.34 11.16
CA SER A 190 -9.84 -0.96 10.76
C SER A 190 -8.92 -0.24 11.75
N THR A 191 -8.92 -0.63 13.04
CA THR A 191 -8.07 -0.03 14.08
C THR A 191 -6.66 -0.60 14.13
N TYR A 192 -6.44 -1.79 13.57
CA TYR A 192 -5.14 -2.47 13.65
C TYR A 192 -4.07 -1.86 12.74
N ASN A 193 -4.49 -1.10 11.73
CA ASN A 193 -3.61 -0.46 10.74
C ASN A 193 -2.63 -1.45 10.10
N LEU A 194 -3.14 -2.63 9.71
CA LEU A 194 -2.36 -3.66 9.06
C LEU A 194 -2.01 -3.25 7.63
N LEU A 195 -0.78 -3.51 7.22
CA LEU A 195 -0.31 -3.26 5.86
C LEU A 195 -1.02 -4.18 4.86
N THR A 196 -1.25 -5.44 5.27
CA THR A 196 -1.91 -6.46 4.47
C THR A 196 -3.43 -6.26 4.35
N TRP A 197 -4.02 -5.32 5.10
CA TRP A 197 -5.42 -4.90 4.98
C TRP A 197 -5.64 -3.80 3.94
N LYS A 198 -4.57 -3.11 3.53
CA LYS A 198 -4.66 -2.05 2.52
C LYS A 198 -4.98 -2.62 1.15
N LEU A 199 -5.75 -1.86 0.36
CA LEU A 199 -5.96 -2.18 -1.06
C LEU A 199 -4.60 -2.20 -1.77
N SER A 200 -4.30 -3.29 -2.46
CA SER A 200 -3.11 -3.44 -3.28
C SER A 200 -3.51 -3.62 -4.74
N LEU A 201 -3.03 -2.72 -5.60
CA LEU A 201 -3.17 -2.78 -7.05
C LEU A 201 -1.86 -3.27 -7.65
N ILE A 202 -1.91 -4.31 -8.48
CA ILE A 202 -0.71 -4.84 -9.16
C ILE A 202 -0.58 -4.15 -10.51
N HIS A 203 0.57 -3.50 -10.73
CA HIS A 203 0.98 -2.93 -12.02
C HIS A 203 2.08 -3.79 -12.63
N ILE A 204 1.78 -4.40 -13.79
CA ILE A 204 2.73 -5.17 -14.59
C ILE A 204 3.57 -4.18 -15.39
N SER A 205 4.88 -4.13 -15.12
CA SER A 205 5.79 -3.30 -15.91
C SER A 205 6.22 -4.03 -17.17
N GLU A 206 6.12 -3.33 -18.30
CA GLU A 206 6.55 -3.77 -19.62
C GLU A 206 7.74 -2.95 -20.12
N PRO A 207 8.53 -3.45 -21.11
CA PRO A 207 9.64 -2.67 -21.63
C PRO A 207 9.14 -1.40 -22.32
N THR A 208 9.73 -0.28 -22.00
CA THR A 208 9.50 0.97 -22.74
C THR A 208 10.11 0.82 -24.13
N ARG A 209 9.28 0.86 -25.18
CA ARG A 209 9.73 0.90 -26.57
C ARG A 209 10.23 2.27 -26.95
#